data_c7854f96b86e0715c100f93d4e1f6c1c
#
_entry.id   c7854f96b86e0715c100f93d4e1f6c1c
#
_cell.length_a   1.000
_cell.length_b   1.000
_cell.length_c   1.000
_cell.angle_alpha   90.00
_cell.angle_beta   90.00
_cell.angle_gamma   90.00
#
_symmetry.space_group_name_H-M   'P 1'
#
loop_
_entity.id
_entity.type
_entity.pdbx_description
1 polymer ?
#
loop_
_entity_poly.entity_id
_entity_poly.type
_entity_poly.pdbx_seq_one_letter_code
_entity_poly.pdbx_strand_id
1 'polypeptide(L)'
;MSHAIGAIIAGTGSYVPEKRLTNDDLASMVDTNDEWIVQRTGIRERRIAGPGESTATLAAAAARKALAAADLRPQDLDLIICGTATPEMDFPATACFVAADLGLNSTPAFDVSAACSGFIYTLETGANFIRAGQYENVMVIGAETLSRITDYKDRSSCILFGDGAGAIVMQRHADPKRGLIYSTLHADGNGAEVMKCIPGSRNPISREMVDNRQQFMQIKGREVYKFAVHKFEELIQQAMRACELTPETVKLIVPHQVNQRIIDSAMEKLGLPPEKAFVNIDRYGNTSAASIPIALDEAWRQGKLSEGDAVVFVAFGGGLTWASAVVRI
;
A
#
# COMPACT_ATOMS: atom_id res chain seq x y z
N MET A 1 -17.73 -8.47 -17.31
CA MET A 1 -17.92 -9.93 -17.47
C MET A 1 -18.10 -10.49 -16.06
N SER A 2 -19.12 -11.34 -15.81
CA SER A 2 -19.23 -12.01 -14.51
C SER A 2 -18.17 -13.11 -14.46
N HIS A 3 -17.32 -13.10 -13.44
CA HIS A 3 -16.40 -14.20 -13.20
C HIS A 3 -17.16 -15.41 -12.68
N ALA A 4 -16.70 -16.62 -13.04
CA ALA A 4 -17.29 -17.87 -12.54
C ALA A 4 -16.79 -18.22 -11.12
N ILE A 5 -15.73 -17.55 -10.64
CA ILE A 5 -15.00 -17.85 -9.40
C ILE A 5 -14.71 -16.54 -8.68
N GLY A 6 -14.92 -16.54 -7.36
CA GLY A 6 -14.50 -15.46 -6.46
C GLY A 6 -13.04 -15.59 -6.04
N ALA A 7 -12.45 -14.47 -5.63
CA ALA A 7 -11.12 -14.39 -5.02
C ALA A 7 -11.25 -13.64 -3.69
N ILE A 8 -11.42 -14.39 -2.60
CA ILE A 8 -11.65 -13.84 -1.26
C ILE A 8 -10.34 -13.52 -0.54
N ILE A 9 -10.41 -12.66 0.48
CA ILE A 9 -9.34 -12.47 1.45
C ILE A 9 -9.57 -13.50 2.58
N ALA A 10 -8.70 -14.49 2.66
CA ALA A 10 -8.78 -15.55 3.66
C ALA A 10 -8.03 -15.21 4.95
N GLY A 11 -6.99 -14.37 4.86
CA GLY A 11 -6.23 -13.95 6.03
C GLY A 11 -5.46 -12.68 5.75
N THR A 12 -5.20 -11.90 6.81
CA THR A 12 -4.45 -10.64 6.78
C THR A 12 -3.31 -10.68 7.78
N GLY A 13 -2.25 -9.92 7.50
CA GLY A 13 -1.14 -9.74 8.42
C GLY A 13 -0.38 -8.46 8.12
N SER A 14 0.14 -7.83 9.15
CA SER A 14 0.96 -6.65 9.01
C SER A 14 2.20 -6.70 9.90
N TYR A 15 3.25 -6.03 9.48
CA TYR A 15 4.44 -5.81 10.28
C TYR A 15 4.96 -4.39 10.07
N VAL A 16 5.27 -3.73 11.16
CA VAL A 16 5.92 -2.42 11.17
C VAL A 16 7.14 -2.47 12.08
N PRO A 17 8.24 -1.80 11.75
CA PRO A 17 9.42 -1.74 12.60
C PRO A 17 9.13 -1.22 14.00
N GLU A 18 9.89 -1.67 15.00
CA GLU A 18 9.73 -1.19 16.38
C GLU A 18 10.19 0.25 16.55
N LYS A 19 11.25 0.65 15.82
CA LYS A 19 11.81 1.99 15.92
C LYS A 19 10.81 3.04 15.45
N ARG A 20 10.51 3.99 16.33
CA ARG A 20 9.69 5.16 16.04
C ARG A 20 10.58 6.36 15.72
N LEU A 21 10.15 7.16 14.79
CA LEU A 21 10.68 8.49 14.52
C LEU A 21 9.53 9.48 14.73
N THR A 22 9.59 10.23 15.81
CA THR A 22 8.57 11.21 16.19
C THR A 22 8.74 12.53 15.45
N ASN A 23 7.76 13.42 15.54
CA ASN A 23 7.88 14.77 14.99
C ASN A 23 8.93 15.60 15.76
N ASP A 24 9.10 15.36 17.07
CA ASP A 24 10.15 16.01 17.88
C ASP A 24 11.56 15.55 17.47
N ASP A 25 11.72 14.27 17.12
CA ASP A 25 12.98 13.78 16.56
C ASP A 25 13.30 14.49 15.24
N LEU A 26 12.30 14.67 14.37
CA LEU A 26 12.48 15.41 13.10
C LEU A 26 12.80 16.89 13.33
N ALA A 27 12.25 17.52 14.38
CA ALA A 27 12.54 18.90 14.73
C ALA A 27 14.02 19.10 15.12
N SER A 28 14.70 18.02 15.55
CA SER A 28 16.15 18.05 15.77
C SER A 28 16.99 17.98 14.49
N MET A 29 16.40 17.57 13.36
CA MET A 29 17.08 17.36 12.08
C MET A 29 16.85 18.49 11.07
N VAL A 30 15.63 19.04 11.04
CA VAL A 30 15.20 20.09 10.11
C VAL A 30 14.34 21.13 10.81
N ASP A 31 14.23 22.32 10.24
CA ASP A 31 13.40 23.41 10.80
C ASP A 31 11.90 23.08 10.68
N THR A 32 11.35 22.40 11.70
CA THR A 32 9.95 21.97 11.80
C THR A 32 9.50 21.85 13.27
N ASN A 33 8.23 21.52 13.51
CA ASN A 33 7.70 21.15 14.82
C ASN A 33 6.48 20.23 14.70
N ASP A 34 6.05 19.61 15.80
CA ASP A 34 4.93 18.67 15.82
C ASP A 34 3.62 19.31 15.32
N GLU A 35 3.29 20.51 15.82
CA GLU A 35 2.05 21.18 15.43
C GLU A 35 1.96 21.42 13.91
N TRP A 36 3.05 21.91 13.31
CA TRP A 36 3.12 22.16 11.86
C TRP A 36 2.97 20.89 11.04
N ILE A 37 3.62 19.78 11.46
CA ILE A 37 3.53 18.48 10.77
C ILE A 37 2.11 17.93 10.87
N VAL A 38 1.53 17.89 12.09
CA VAL A 38 0.18 17.36 12.35
C VAL A 38 -0.87 18.14 11.57
N GLN A 39 -0.83 19.46 11.60
CA GLN A 39 -1.78 20.30 10.86
C GLN A 39 -1.75 20.04 9.35
N ARG A 40 -0.60 19.71 8.80
CA ARG A 40 -0.41 19.52 7.34
C ARG A 40 -0.67 18.11 6.87
N THR A 41 -0.42 17.12 7.71
CA THR A 41 -0.36 15.72 7.30
C THR A 41 -1.20 14.78 8.12
N GLY A 42 -1.49 15.12 9.38
CA GLY A 42 -2.06 14.22 10.38
C GLY A 42 -1.03 13.30 11.05
N ILE A 43 0.23 13.32 10.62
CA ILE A 43 1.28 12.37 11.07
C ILE A 43 1.87 12.84 12.40
N ARG A 44 1.92 11.95 13.41
CA ARG A 44 2.58 12.16 14.69
C ARG A 44 3.90 11.42 14.81
N GLU A 45 3.96 10.20 14.30
CA GLU A 45 5.15 9.37 14.25
C GLU A 45 5.16 8.51 12.98
N ARG A 46 6.30 7.93 12.66
CA ARG A 46 6.46 6.91 11.62
C ARG A 46 7.42 5.84 12.10
N ARG A 47 7.34 4.69 11.46
CA ARG A 47 8.19 3.55 11.74
C ARG A 47 9.35 3.52 10.78
N ILE A 48 10.54 3.18 11.28
CA ILE A 48 11.79 3.21 10.52
C ILE A 48 12.50 1.86 10.68
N ALA A 49 12.77 1.20 9.57
CA ALA A 49 13.49 -0.06 9.53
C ALA A 49 14.88 0.07 10.18
N GLY A 50 15.17 -0.81 11.13
CA GLY A 50 16.41 -0.89 11.85
C GLY A 50 17.49 -1.67 11.11
N PRO A 51 18.66 -1.87 11.74
CA PRO A 51 19.69 -2.78 11.23
C PRO A 51 19.12 -4.20 11.07
N GLY A 52 19.34 -4.81 9.91
CA GLY A 52 18.84 -6.16 9.62
C GLY A 52 17.38 -6.22 9.15
N GLU A 53 16.66 -5.11 9.15
CA GLU A 53 15.34 -5.01 8.53
C GLU A 53 15.45 -4.46 7.11
N SER A 54 14.73 -5.07 6.19
CA SER A 54 14.66 -4.70 4.77
C SER A 54 13.22 -4.89 4.26
N THR A 55 12.94 -4.43 3.06
CA THR A 55 11.61 -4.60 2.45
C THR A 55 11.19 -6.08 2.45
N ALA A 56 12.10 -6.99 2.11
CA ALA A 56 11.80 -8.42 2.09
C ALA A 56 11.55 -8.99 3.50
N THR A 57 12.34 -8.60 4.51
CA THR A 57 12.15 -9.11 5.88
C THR A 57 10.84 -8.60 6.50
N LEU A 58 10.47 -7.33 6.25
CA LEU A 58 9.17 -6.79 6.69
C LEU A 58 8.03 -7.53 5.98
N ALA A 59 8.15 -7.74 4.66
CA ALA A 59 7.18 -8.48 3.85
C ALA A 59 6.97 -9.91 4.35
N ALA A 60 8.06 -10.64 4.62
CA ALA A 60 8.00 -12.00 5.14
C ALA A 60 7.36 -12.09 6.53
N ALA A 61 7.64 -11.12 7.39
CA ALA A 61 7.01 -11.04 8.71
C ALA A 61 5.49 -10.82 8.62
N ALA A 62 5.03 -9.94 7.71
CA ALA A 62 3.62 -9.72 7.43
C ALA A 62 2.97 -10.98 6.81
N ALA A 63 3.66 -11.62 5.85
CA ALA A 63 3.19 -12.84 5.18
C ALA A 63 2.96 -14.00 6.16
N ARG A 64 3.86 -14.22 7.12
CA ARG A 64 3.66 -15.26 8.17
C ARG A 64 2.39 -15.02 8.99
N LYS A 65 2.09 -13.77 9.32
CA LYS A 65 0.85 -13.43 10.06
C LYS A 65 -0.39 -13.63 9.19
N ALA A 66 -0.32 -13.31 7.91
CA ALA A 66 -1.42 -13.52 6.96
C ALA A 66 -1.71 -15.02 6.77
N LEU A 67 -0.66 -15.85 6.64
CA LEU A 67 -0.78 -17.31 6.59
C LEU A 67 -1.42 -17.87 7.85
N ALA A 68 -0.95 -17.46 9.02
CA ALA A 68 -1.52 -17.88 10.29
C ALA A 68 -3.00 -17.50 10.42
N ALA A 69 -3.39 -16.31 9.94
CA ALA A 69 -4.78 -15.86 9.93
C ALA A 69 -5.66 -16.65 8.95
N ALA A 70 -5.08 -17.18 7.88
CA ALA A 70 -5.75 -18.01 6.88
C ALA A 70 -5.74 -19.52 7.22
N ASP A 71 -5.11 -19.92 8.33
CA ASP A 71 -4.86 -21.31 8.70
C ASP A 71 -4.14 -22.11 7.60
N LEU A 72 -3.13 -21.47 6.98
CA LEU A 72 -2.31 -22.06 5.93
C LEU A 72 -0.84 -22.13 6.32
N ARG A 73 -0.16 -23.16 5.78
CA ARG A 73 1.30 -23.29 5.83
C ARG A 73 1.91 -22.56 4.62
N PRO A 74 3.18 -22.15 4.67
CA PRO A 74 3.85 -21.58 3.51
C PRO A 74 3.76 -22.45 2.24
N GLN A 75 3.87 -23.78 2.39
CA GLN A 75 3.84 -24.76 1.29
C GLN A 75 2.48 -24.86 0.57
N ASP A 76 1.43 -24.30 1.16
CA ASP A 76 0.08 -24.26 0.58
C ASP A 76 -0.09 -23.08 -0.39
N LEU A 77 0.93 -22.19 -0.50
CA LEU A 77 0.93 -21.06 -1.45
C LEU A 77 1.32 -21.49 -2.86
N ASP A 78 0.53 -21.04 -3.83
CA ASP A 78 0.75 -21.24 -5.25
C ASP A 78 1.54 -20.10 -5.92
N LEU A 79 1.46 -18.89 -5.34
CA LEU A 79 2.06 -17.68 -5.89
C LEU A 79 2.31 -16.62 -4.81
N ILE A 80 3.40 -15.86 -4.94
CA ILE A 80 3.70 -14.68 -4.14
C ILE A 80 3.86 -13.47 -5.06
N ILE A 81 3.13 -12.38 -4.79
CA ILE A 81 3.25 -11.11 -5.51
C ILE A 81 3.51 -9.99 -4.50
N CYS A 82 4.58 -9.22 -4.69
CA CYS A 82 4.93 -8.09 -3.84
C CYS A 82 4.81 -6.77 -4.59
N GLY A 83 3.97 -5.86 -4.12
CA GLY A 83 3.91 -4.47 -4.57
C GLY A 83 4.89 -3.63 -3.78
N THR A 84 5.91 -3.07 -4.46
CA THR A 84 6.92 -2.25 -3.81
C THR A 84 7.54 -1.23 -4.77
N ALA A 85 7.88 -0.05 -4.24
CA ALA A 85 8.71 0.96 -4.89
C ALA A 85 10.13 0.99 -4.30
N THR A 86 10.37 0.20 -3.24
CA THR A 86 11.67 0.05 -2.58
C THR A 86 12.06 -1.43 -2.54
N PRO A 87 12.30 -2.05 -3.72
CA PRO A 87 12.64 -3.46 -3.78
C PRO A 87 13.93 -3.75 -3.01
N GLU A 88 14.12 -5.00 -2.64
CA GLU A 88 15.32 -5.46 -1.93
C GLU A 88 16.60 -5.09 -2.70
N MET A 89 16.55 -5.23 -4.02
CA MET A 89 17.55 -4.82 -5.01
C MET A 89 16.92 -4.79 -6.40
N ASP A 90 17.66 -4.37 -7.43
CA ASP A 90 17.16 -4.31 -8.82
C ASP A 90 16.68 -5.70 -9.32
N PHE A 91 17.41 -6.74 -8.98
CA PHE A 91 17.04 -8.15 -9.13
C PHE A 91 17.90 -9.03 -8.19
N PRO A 92 17.40 -10.19 -7.72
CA PRO A 92 16.08 -10.75 -7.97
C PRO A 92 14.95 -9.95 -7.30
N ALA A 93 13.69 -10.27 -7.64
CA ALA A 93 12.52 -9.65 -7.06
C ALA A 93 12.45 -9.82 -5.54
N THR A 94 11.89 -8.82 -4.83
CA THR A 94 11.66 -8.86 -3.38
C THR A 94 10.85 -10.10 -2.98
N ALA A 95 9.84 -10.46 -3.77
CA ALA A 95 9.02 -11.66 -3.56
C ALA A 95 9.84 -12.96 -3.56
N CYS A 96 10.98 -13.03 -4.26
CA CYS A 96 11.88 -14.20 -4.22
C CYS A 96 12.56 -14.34 -2.85
N PHE A 97 12.96 -13.23 -2.23
CA PHE A 97 13.51 -13.23 -0.87
C PHE A 97 12.45 -13.61 0.15
N VAL A 98 11.21 -13.11 -0.02
CA VAL A 98 10.08 -13.53 0.82
C VAL A 98 9.83 -15.03 0.72
N ALA A 99 9.84 -15.61 -0.50
CA ALA A 99 9.70 -17.03 -0.70
C ALA A 99 10.79 -17.82 0.03
N ALA A 100 12.06 -17.41 -0.11
CA ALA A 100 13.18 -18.02 0.57
C ALA A 100 13.06 -17.96 2.10
N ASP A 101 12.64 -16.82 2.63
CA ASP A 101 12.44 -16.60 4.06
C ASP A 101 11.26 -17.41 4.64
N LEU A 102 10.27 -17.73 3.80
CA LEU A 102 9.17 -18.65 4.12
C LEU A 102 9.55 -20.13 3.93
N GLY A 103 10.78 -20.45 3.49
CA GLY A 103 11.25 -21.81 3.24
C GLY A 103 10.69 -22.44 1.96
N LEU A 104 10.31 -21.60 0.98
CA LEU A 104 9.78 -22.03 -0.31
C LEU A 104 10.89 -22.01 -1.38
N ASN A 105 10.93 -23.03 -2.25
CA ASN A 105 11.99 -23.21 -3.26
C ASN A 105 11.47 -23.44 -4.68
N SER A 106 10.15 -23.48 -4.90
CA SER A 106 9.53 -23.69 -6.20
C SER A 106 8.28 -22.86 -6.46
N THR A 107 7.81 -22.10 -5.46
CA THR A 107 6.63 -21.23 -5.59
C THR A 107 6.99 -20.02 -6.45
N PRO A 108 6.26 -19.75 -7.54
CA PRO A 108 6.45 -18.55 -8.36
C PRO A 108 6.36 -17.28 -7.51
N ALA A 109 7.26 -16.33 -7.78
CA ALA A 109 7.33 -15.09 -7.02
C ALA A 109 7.84 -13.95 -7.90
N PHE A 110 7.16 -12.79 -7.87
CA PHE A 110 7.54 -11.59 -8.61
C PHE A 110 7.04 -10.31 -7.95
N ASP A 111 7.66 -9.18 -8.33
CA ASP A 111 7.27 -7.86 -7.84
C ASP A 111 6.42 -7.11 -8.88
N VAL A 112 5.56 -6.21 -8.37
CA VAL A 112 4.81 -5.23 -9.15
C VAL A 112 5.21 -3.83 -8.72
N SER A 113 5.61 -2.99 -9.67
CA SER A 113 5.98 -1.60 -9.43
C SER A 113 4.89 -0.64 -9.94
N ALA A 114 4.09 -0.09 -9.02
CA ALA A 114 3.09 0.94 -9.28
C ALA A 114 3.02 1.95 -8.12
N ALA A 115 4.16 2.18 -7.45
CA ALA A 115 4.30 3.05 -6.29
C ALA A 115 3.16 2.83 -5.26
N CYS A 116 2.55 3.90 -4.73
CA CYS A 116 1.51 3.77 -3.69
C CYS A 116 0.25 3.03 -4.15
N SER A 117 0.02 2.87 -5.46
CA SER A 117 -1.06 2.03 -6.01
C SER A 117 -0.68 0.54 -6.07
N GLY A 118 0.57 0.20 -5.78
CA GLY A 118 1.15 -1.14 -5.95
C GLY A 118 0.32 -2.24 -5.31
N PHE A 119 -0.23 -2.03 -4.10
CA PHE A 119 -1.07 -3.05 -3.46
C PHE A 119 -2.35 -3.37 -4.25
N ILE A 120 -3.06 -2.37 -4.79
CA ILE A 120 -4.28 -2.63 -5.58
C ILE A 120 -3.93 -3.32 -6.91
N TYR A 121 -2.79 -2.95 -7.52
CA TYR A 121 -2.29 -3.64 -8.70
C TYR A 121 -1.94 -5.11 -8.42
N THR A 122 -1.30 -5.41 -7.29
CA THR A 122 -1.01 -6.80 -6.89
C THR A 122 -2.27 -7.57 -6.54
N LEU A 123 -3.23 -6.93 -5.89
CA LEU A 123 -4.53 -7.50 -5.53
C LEU A 123 -5.28 -7.97 -6.78
N GLU A 124 -5.40 -7.11 -7.79
CA GLU A 124 -6.05 -7.45 -9.06
C GLU A 124 -5.27 -8.54 -9.82
N THR A 125 -3.94 -8.45 -9.83
CA THR A 125 -3.10 -9.46 -10.47
C THR A 125 -3.31 -10.84 -9.84
N GLY A 126 -3.28 -10.93 -8.51
CA GLY A 126 -3.52 -12.17 -7.77
C GLY A 126 -4.92 -12.73 -8.00
N ALA A 127 -5.93 -11.86 -7.96
CA ALA A 127 -7.32 -12.26 -8.24
C ALA A 127 -7.50 -12.85 -9.64
N ASN A 128 -6.81 -12.29 -10.65
CA ASN A 128 -6.91 -12.77 -12.01
C ASN A 128 -6.26 -14.15 -12.21
N PHE A 129 -5.16 -14.45 -11.53
CA PHE A 129 -4.59 -15.82 -11.51
C PHE A 129 -5.57 -16.83 -10.89
N ILE A 130 -6.25 -16.47 -9.81
CA ILE A 130 -7.28 -17.30 -9.18
C ILE A 130 -8.47 -17.49 -10.12
N ARG A 131 -8.98 -16.43 -10.72
CA ARG A 131 -10.13 -16.45 -11.63
C ARG A 131 -9.88 -17.21 -12.93
N ALA A 132 -8.60 -17.22 -13.38
CA ALA A 132 -8.16 -18.04 -14.51
C ALA A 132 -8.11 -19.53 -14.15
N GLY A 133 -8.30 -19.90 -12.88
CA GLY A 133 -8.23 -21.27 -12.40
C GLY A 133 -6.82 -21.85 -12.31
N GLN A 134 -5.79 -20.98 -12.37
CA GLN A 134 -4.40 -21.41 -12.36
C GLN A 134 -3.89 -21.66 -10.93
N TYR A 135 -4.34 -20.86 -9.96
CA TYR A 135 -3.93 -20.93 -8.57
C TYR A 135 -5.13 -20.87 -7.62
N GLU A 136 -4.96 -21.42 -6.42
CA GLU A 136 -5.98 -21.43 -5.37
C GLU A 136 -5.62 -20.48 -4.22
N ASN A 137 -4.34 -20.42 -3.83
CA ASN A 137 -3.83 -19.63 -2.72
C ASN A 137 -2.73 -18.67 -3.20
N VAL A 138 -3.03 -17.38 -3.22
CA VAL A 138 -2.09 -16.35 -3.67
C VAL A 138 -1.77 -15.40 -2.52
N MET A 139 -0.48 -15.25 -2.21
CA MET A 139 0.01 -14.23 -1.29
C MET A 139 0.18 -12.91 -2.02
N VAL A 140 -0.49 -11.86 -1.55
CA VAL A 140 -0.41 -10.49 -2.07
C VAL A 140 0.13 -9.60 -0.97
N ILE A 141 1.22 -8.88 -1.26
CA ILE A 141 1.97 -8.08 -0.29
C ILE A 141 2.10 -6.65 -0.81
N GLY A 142 2.00 -5.68 0.11
CA GLY A 142 2.51 -4.33 -0.07
C GLY A 142 3.61 -4.09 0.97
N ALA A 143 4.83 -3.76 0.57
CA ALA A 143 5.96 -3.61 1.48
C ALA A 143 6.90 -2.50 1.05
N GLU A 144 7.39 -1.71 2.02
CA GLU A 144 8.24 -0.56 1.74
C GLU A 144 9.25 -0.29 2.86
N THR A 145 10.42 0.17 2.45
CA THR A 145 11.42 0.83 3.30
C THR A 145 11.73 2.23 2.75
N LEU A 146 10.72 3.11 2.77
CA LEU A 146 10.83 4.46 2.19
C LEU A 146 11.85 5.33 2.89
N SER A 147 12.18 5.03 4.15
CA SER A 147 13.24 5.71 4.89
C SER A 147 14.60 5.64 4.17
N ARG A 148 14.82 4.60 3.34
CA ARG A 148 16.06 4.39 2.58
C ARG A 148 16.22 5.36 1.41
N ILE A 149 15.12 5.87 0.89
CA ILE A 149 15.07 6.81 -0.24
C ILE A 149 14.55 8.19 0.15
N THR A 150 14.36 8.46 1.44
CA THR A 150 13.92 9.76 1.97
C THR A 150 15.14 10.64 2.26
N ASP A 151 15.12 11.88 1.75
CA ASP A 151 16.13 12.88 2.09
C ASP A 151 15.77 13.56 3.41
N TYR A 152 16.44 13.18 4.52
CA TYR A 152 16.24 13.81 5.82
C TYR A 152 16.84 15.24 5.95
N LYS A 153 17.34 15.83 4.84
CA LYS A 153 17.65 17.26 4.76
C LYS A 153 16.57 18.06 4.02
N ASP A 154 15.64 17.37 3.31
CA ASP A 154 14.49 18.02 2.70
C ASP A 154 13.29 18.01 3.64
N ARG A 155 13.09 19.14 4.34
CA ARG A 155 11.97 19.34 5.26
C ARG A 155 10.59 19.10 4.64
N SER A 156 10.46 19.23 3.31
CA SER A 156 9.16 19.11 2.63
C SER A 156 8.71 17.65 2.47
N SER A 157 9.65 16.72 2.42
CA SER A 157 9.38 15.29 2.20
C SER A 157 9.72 14.39 3.39
N CYS A 158 10.73 14.71 4.20
CA CYS A 158 11.19 13.85 5.30
C CYS A 158 10.13 13.61 6.39
N ILE A 159 9.14 14.50 6.49
CA ILE A 159 8.05 14.42 7.46
C ILE A 159 6.97 13.40 7.10
N LEU A 160 6.99 12.82 5.88
CA LEU A 160 5.86 12.08 5.34
C LEU A 160 5.97 10.56 5.55
N PHE A 161 7.13 9.99 5.24
CA PHE A 161 7.26 8.57 4.94
C PHE A 161 7.65 7.73 6.13
N GLY A 162 7.08 6.51 6.17
CA GLY A 162 7.46 5.45 7.09
C GLY A 162 7.62 4.11 6.38
N ASP A 163 8.12 3.11 7.12
CA ASP A 163 8.41 1.77 6.67
C ASP A 163 7.38 0.79 7.23
N GLY A 164 7.10 -0.26 6.48
CA GLY A 164 6.21 -1.32 6.91
C GLY A 164 5.81 -2.27 5.78
N ALA A 165 5.10 -3.33 6.14
CA ALA A 165 4.53 -4.29 5.23
C ALA A 165 3.15 -4.73 5.69
N GLY A 166 2.27 -4.94 4.72
CA GLY A 166 1.02 -5.65 4.93
C GLY A 166 0.84 -6.73 3.88
N ALA A 167 0.24 -7.84 4.27
CA ALA A 167 0.03 -9.00 3.41
C ALA A 167 -1.38 -9.55 3.57
N ILE A 168 -1.90 -10.10 2.50
CA ILE A 168 -3.14 -10.89 2.50
C ILE A 168 -2.91 -12.22 1.81
N VAL A 169 -3.62 -13.24 2.26
CA VAL A 169 -3.80 -14.47 1.50
C VAL A 169 -5.13 -14.36 0.76
N MET A 170 -5.07 -14.42 -0.57
CA MET A 170 -6.24 -14.57 -1.39
C MET A 170 -6.51 -16.04 -1.67
N GLN A 171 -7.78 -16.45 -1.59
CA GLN A 171 -8.21 -17.81 -1.88
C GLN A 171 -9.33 -17.86 -2.91
N ARG A 172 -9.33 -18.95 -3.67
CA ARG A 172 -10.43 -19.29 -4.56
C ARG A 172 -11.74 -19.52 -3.76
N HIS A 173 -12.83 -18.98 -4.28
CA HIS A 173 -14.15 -19.16 -3.69
C HIS A 173 -15.19 -19.50 -4.77
N ALA A 174 -16.15 -20.37 -4.45
CA ALA A 174 -17.17 -20.81 -5.42
C ALA A 174 -18.15 -19.68 -5.80
N ASP A 175 -18.43 -18.75 -4.87
CA ASP A 175 -19.29 -17.60 -5.13
C ASP A 175 -18.48 -16.44 -5.73
N PRO A 176 -18.71 -16.06 -6.99
CA PRO A 176 -18.01 -14.96 -7.65
C PRO A 176 -18.36 -13.56 -7.10
N LYS A 177 -19.38 -13.46 -6.26
CA LYS A 177 -19.79 -12.21 -5.60
C LYS A 177 -19.02 -11.95 -4.30
N ARG A 178 -18.16 -12.88 -3.88
CA ARG A 178 -17.30 -12.78 -2.70
C ARG A 178 -15.86 -12.42 -3.10
N GLY A 179 -15.16 -11.75 -2.20
CA GLY A 179 -13.78 -11.31 -2.41
C GLY A 179 -13.70 -10.05 -3.27
N LEU A 180 -12.71 -9.95 -4.14
CA LEU A 180 -12.54 -8.81 -5.04
C LEU A 180 -13.66 -8.82 -6.09
N ILE A 181 -14.61 -7.89 -5.99
CA ILE A 181 -15.78 -7.79 -6.88
C ILE A 181 -15.68 -6.70 -7.94
N TYR A 182 -14.76 -5.74 -7.74
CA TYR A 182 -14.49 -4.64 -8.66
C TYR A 182 -13.06 -4.15 -8.48
N SER A 183 -12.41 -3.77 -9.57
CA SER A 183 -11.17 -3.01 -9.55
C SER A 183 -11.02 -2.17 -10.81
N THR A 184 -10.22 -1.11 -10.70
CA THR A 184 -9.78 -0.30 -11.83
C THR A 184 -8.36 0.15 -11.61
N LEU A 185 -7.53 0.03 -12.64
CA LEU A 185 -6.11 0.36 -12.64
C LEU A 185 -5.84 1.37 -13.74
N HIS A 186 -5.11 2.43 -13.43
CA HIS A 186 -4.81 3.52 -14.38
C HIS A 186 -3.39 4.03 -14.22
N ALA A 187 -2.79 4.48 -15.31
CA ALA A 187 -1.50 5.17 -15.32
C ALA A 187 -1.46 6.31 -16.34
N ASP A 188 -0.72 7.37 -16.00
CA ASP A 188 -0.34 8.44 -16.92
C ASP A 188 1.17 8.70 -16.83
N GLY A 189 1.91 8.20 -17.82
CA GLY A 189 3.37 8.35 -17.89
C GLY A 189 3.84 9.80 -18.07
N ASN A 190 2.97 10.73 -18.50
CA ASN A 190 3.32 12.16 -18.57
C ASN A 190 3.54 12.77 -17.19
N GLY A 191 3.01 12.14 -16.14
CA GLY A 191 3.20 12.54 -14.76
C GLY A 191 4.49 12.04 -14.08
N ALA A 192 5.38 11.35 -14.79
CA ALA A 192 6.58 10.75 -14.21
C ALA A 192 7.51 11.74 -13.47
N GLU A 193 7.51 13.02 -13.90
CA GLU A 193 8.32 14.07 -13.26
C GLU A 193 7.70 14.66 -11.99
N VAL A 194 6.49 14.23 -11.60
CA VAL A 194 5.79 14.75 -10.41
C VAL A 194 6.28 14.10 -9.12
N MET A 195 6.59 12.80 -9.20
CA MET A 195 7.14 12.03 -8.07
C MET A 195 8.01 10.92 -8.63
N LYS A 196 9.32 10.95 -8.30
CA LYS A 196 10.31 10.02 -8.85
C LYS A 196 11.48 9.79 -7.92
N CYS A 197 12.16 8.66 -8.12
CA CYS A 197 13.52 8.40 -7.67
C CYS A 197 14.40 8.31 -8.92
N ILE A 198 15.48 9.11 -9.01
CA ILE A 198 16.21 9.30 -10.26
C ILE A 198 17.08 8.10 -10.67
N PRO A 199 17.79 7.41 -9.74
CA PRO A 199 18.67 6.30 -10.10
C PRO A 199 17.92 5.18 -10.83
N GLY A 200 18.54 4.65 -11.87
CA GLY A 200 18.00 3.57 -12.67
C GLY A 200 18.69 3.45 -14.04
N SER A 201 18.14 2.66 -14.94
CA SER A 201 18.73 2.41 -16.26
C SER A 201 18.86 3.68 -17.13
N ARG A 202 17.93 4.64 -16.99
CA ARG A 202 18.00 5.93 -17.68
C ARG A 202 19.10 6.82 -17.10
N ASN A 203 19.29 6.78 -15.80
CA ASN A 203 20.26 7.60 -15.05
C ASN A 203 21.02 6.68 -14.09
N PRO A 204 22.10 6.01 -14.57
CA PRO A 204 22.94 5.19 -13.71
C PRO A 204 23.49 6.03 -12.56
N ILE A 205 23.60 5.43 -11.38
CA ILE A 205 24.13 6.12 -10.20
C ILE A 205 25.54 6.64 -10.48
N SER A 206 25.79 7.90 -10.13
CA SER A 206 27.09 8.56 -10.25
C SER A 206 27.45 9.26 -8.95
N ARG A 207 28.76 9.56 -8.77
CA ARG A 207 29.22 10.32 -7.62
C ARG A 207 28.56 11.71 -7.57
N GLU A 208 28.46 12.39 -8.71
CA GLU A 208 27.78 13.68 -8.83
C GLU A 208 26.32 13.61 -8.36
N MET A 209 25.59 12.57 -8.75
CA MET A 209 24.22 12.33 -8.30
C MET A 209 24.13 12.20 -6.78
N VAL A 210 25.08 11.47 -6.17
CA VAL A 210 25.15 11.29 -4.71
C VAL A 210 25.52 12.59 -4.00
N ASP A 211 26.53 13.30 -4.50
CA ASP A 211 26.98 14.58 -3.94
C ASP A 211 25.85 15.64 -3.98
N ASN A 212 25.03 15.62 -5.05
CA ASN A 212 23.86 16.48 -5.22
C ASN A 212 22.57 15.92 -4.58
N ARG A 213 22.65 14.82 -3.83
CA ARG A 213 21.51 14.17 -3.13
C ARG A 213 20.34 13.74 -4.05
N GLN A 214 20.60 13.53 -5.32
CA GLN A 214 19.60 13.16 -6.32
C GLN A 214 19.20 11.68 -6.26
N GLN A 215 19.90 10.86 -5.47
CA GLN A 215 19.54 9.47 -5.20
C GLN A 215 18.27 9.33 -4.34
N PHE A 216 17.84 10.40 -3.68
CA PHE A 216 16.61 10.39 -2.88
C PHE A 216 15.37 10.73 -3.72
N MET A 217 14.23 10.37 -3.18
CA MET A 217 12.94 10.65 -3.80
C MET A 217 12.68 12.15 -3.93
N GLN A 218 12.20 12.56 -5.10
CA GLN A 218 11.83 13.93 -5.42
C GLN A 218 10.32 14.04 -5.61
N ILE A 219 9.68 15.05 -5.01
CA ILE A 219 8.23 15.23 -5.00
C ILE A 219 7.85 16.67 -5.26
N LYS A 220 6.99 16.91 -6.24
CA LYS A 220 6.33 18.20 -6.45
C LYS A 220 5.02 18.26 -5.66
N GLY A 221 5.10 18.49 -4.37
CA GLY A 221 4.00 18.31 -3.42
C GLY A 221 2.70 19.01 -3.77
N ARG A 222 2.73 20.22 -4.39
CA ARG A 222 1.52 20.94 -4.82
C ARG A 222 0.78 20.23 -5.95
N GLU A 223 1.53 19.66 -6.92
CA GLU A 223 0.97 18.93 -8.06
C GLU A 223 0.36 17.62 -7.58
N VAL A 224 1.09 16.89 -6.72
CA VAL A 224 0.60 15.67 -6.06
C VAL A 224 -0.69 15.94 -5.29
N TYR A 225 -0.75 16.99 -4.47
CA TYR A 225 -1.93 17.31 -3.66
C TYR A 225 -3.17 17.60 -4.53
N LYS A 226 -3.03 18.42 -5.58
CA LYS A 226 -4.13 18.75 -6.50
C LYS A 226 -4.68 17.49 -7.19
N PHE A 227 -3.78 16.64 -7.68
CA PHE A 227 -4.14 15.38 -8.31
C PHE A 227 -4.87 14.45 -7.33
N ALA A 228 -4.31 14.30 -6.14
CA ALA A 228 -4.81 13.42 -5.10
C ALA A 228 -6.25 13.73 -4.67
N VAL A 229 -6.53 14.99 -4.32
CA VAL A 229 -7.86 15.40 -3.85
C VAL A 229 -8.96 15.10 -4.88
N HIS A 230 -8.65 15.32 -6.17
CA HIS A 230 -9.59 15.04 -7.25
C HIS A 230 -9.76 13.54 -7.49
N LYS A 231 -8.64 12.80 -7.53
CA LYS A 231 -8.66 11.37 -7.86
C LYS A 231 -9.23 10.50 -6.76
N PHE A 232 -9.02 10.84 -5.48
CA PHE A 232 -9.64 10.09 -4.38
C PHE A 232 -11.16 10.13 -4.43
N GLU A 233 -11.73 11.33 -4.61
CA GLU A 233 -13.18 11.52 -4.76
C GLU A 233 -13.71 10.71 -5.95
N GLU A 234 -13.12 10.91 -7.14
CA GLU A 234 -13.51 10.25 -8.38
C GLU A 234 -13.50 8.72 -8.26
N LEU A 235 -12.41 8.16 -7.72
CA LEU A 235 -12.23 6.71 -7.60
C LEU A 235 -13.19 6.08 -6.60
N ILE A 236 -13.42 6.69 -5.44
CA ILE A 236 -14.39 6.19 -4.44
C ILE A 236 -15.79 6.22 -5.06
N GLN A 237 -16.18 7.32 -5.67
CA GLN A 237 -17.48 7.48 -6.29
C GLN A 237 -17.69 6.46 -7.43
N GLN A 238 -16.66 6.24 -8.27
CA GLN A 238 -16.71 5.26 -9.35
C GLN A 238 -16.86 3.83 -8.81
N ALA A 239 -16.09 3.46 -7.79
CA ALA A 239 -16.14 2.15 -7.17
C ALA A 239 -17.51 1.88 -6.51
N MET A 240 -18.03 2.86 -5.77
CA MET A 240 -19.35 2.77 -5.15
C MET A 240 -20.46 2.60 -6.20
N ARG A 241 -20.45 3.40 -7.27
CA ARG A 241 -21.45 3.27 -8.37
C ARG A 241 -21.36 1.92 -9.06
N ALA A 242 -20.15 1.45 -9.38
CA ALA A 242 -19.95 0.19 -10.09
C ALA A 242 -20.44 -1.04 -9.30
N CYS A 243 -20.47 -0.95 -7.98
CA CYS A 243 -20.92 -2.00 -7.07
C CYS A 243 -22.29 -1.71 -6.41
N GLU A 244 -22.99 -0.68 -6.88
CA GLU A 244 -24.31 -0.26 -6.34
C GLU A 244 -24.27 0.00 -4.81
N LEU A 245 -23.13 0.52 -4.33
CA LEU A 245 -22.94 0.87 -2.92
C LEU A 245 -23.46 2.28 -2.64
N THR A 246 -24.16 2.41 -1.51
CA THR A 246 -24.62 3.70 -0.96
C THR A 246 -23.79 4.05 0.28
N PRO A 247 -23.90 5.30 0.80
CA PRO A 247 -23.30 5.66 2.09
C PRO A 247 -23.65 4.71 3.23
N GLU A 248 -24.83 4.09 3.20
CA GLU A 248 -25.31 3.15 4.22
C GLU A 248 -24.70 1.75 4.04
N THR A 249 -24.58 1.29 2.79
CA THR A 249 -24.15 -0.08 2.47
C THR A 249 -22.64 -0.25 2.32
N VAL A 250 -21.88 0.82 2.04
CA VAL A 250 -20.41 0.76 2.16
C VAL A 250 -20.05 0.66 3.63
N LYS A 251 -19.30 -0.38 3.99
CA LYS A 251 -18.87 -0.57 5.37
C LYS A 251 -17.71 0.33 5.73
N LEU A 252 -16.66 0.29 4.92
CA LEU A 252 -15.40 0.97 5.19
C LEU A 252 -14.72 1.41 3.89
N ILE A 253 -14.15 2.60 3.91
CA ILE A 253 -13.16 3.04 2.95
C ILE A 253 -11.80 2.84 3.59
N VAL A 254 -10.90 2.09 2.96
CA VAL A 254 -9.50 1.93 3.38
C VAL A 254 -8.62 2.60 2.32
N PRO A 255 -8.36 3.91 2.48
CA PRO A 255 -7.57 4.66 1.51
C PRO A 255 -6.08 4.43 1.72
N HIS A 256 -5.29 4.64 0.66
CA HIS A 256 -3.87 4.90 0.81
C HIS A 256 -3.64 6.03 1.82
N GLN A 257 -2.80 5.79 2.81
CA GLN A 257 -2.51 6.72 3.92
C GLN A 257 -1.48 7.77 3.48
N VAL A 258 -1.92 8.69 2.63
CA VAL A 258 -1.03 9.70 2.03
C VAL A 258 -0.96 10.99 2.85
N ASN A 259 -2.11 11.47 3.31
CA ASN A 259 -2.27 12.71 4.04
C ASN A 259 -3.71 12.79 4.57
N GLN A 260 -3.88 13.04 5.87
CA GLN A 260 -5.20 13.12 6.52
C GLN A 260 -6.14 14.10 5.80
N ARG A 261 -5.64 15.28 5.44
CA ARG A 261 -6.44 16.33 4.80
C ARG A 261 -7.00 15.92 3.43
N ILE A 262 -6.29 15.06 2.70
CA ILE A 262 -6.77 14.54 1.41
C ILE A 262 -7.92 13.56 1.65
N ILE A 263 -7.78 12.68 2.64
CA ILE A 263 -8.80 11.72 3.03
C ILE A 263 -10.05 12.45 3.51
N ASP A 264 -9.90 13.39 4.44
CA ASP A 264 -11.01 14.17 5.00
C ASP A 264 -11.77 14.94 3.91
N SER A 265 -11.03 15.60 2.99
CA SER A 265 -11.63 16.34 1.87
C SER A 265 -12.43 15.44 0.93
N ALA A 266 -11.97 14.21 0.68
CA ALA A 266 -12.72 13.27 -0.16
C ALA A 266 -14.00 12.78 0.55
N MET A 267 -13.90 12.43 1.84
CA MET A 267 -15.05 12.00 2.64
C MET A 267 -16.12 13.10 2.74
N GLU A 268 -15.72 14.36 3.01
CA GLU A 268 -16.61 15.51 3.07
C GLU A 268 -17.37 15.72 1.75
N LYS A 269 -16.65 15.75 0.62
CA LYS A 269 -17.25 15.96 -0.70
C LYS A 269 -18.21 14.85 -1.12
N LEU A 270 -17.94 13.61 -0.68
CA LEU A 270 -18.81 12.46 -0.94
C LEU A 270 -19.98 12.37 0.03
N GLY A 271 -20.07 13.24 1.05
CA GLY A 271 -21.08 13.17 2.10
C GLY A 271 -20.96 11.90 2.94
N LEU A 272 -19.77 11.31 3.03
CA LEU A 272 -19.51 10.12 3.82
C LEU A 272 -19.05 10.50 5.22
N PRO A 273 -19.59 9.85 6.28
CA PRO A 273 -19.15 10.08 7.64
C PRO A 273 -17.64 9.74 7.81
N PRO A 274 -16.86 10.58 8.55
CA PRO A 274 -15.42 10.36 8.72
C PRO A 274 -15.06 8.97 9.26
N GLU A 275 -15.89 8.40 10.12
CA GLU A 275 -15.70 7.07 10.72
C GLU A 275 -15.77 5.92 9.70
N LYS A 276 -16.28 6.17 8.50
CA LYS A 276 -16.21 5.22 7.38
C LYS A 276 -14.86 5.18 6.69
N ALA A 277 -13.96 6.13 6.93
CA ALA A 277 -12.57 6.02 6.52
C ALA A 277 -11.73 5.39 7.64
N PHE A 278 -11.02 4.31 7.34
CA PHE A 278 -10.03 3.79 8.28
C PHE A 278 -8.72 4.55 8.11
N VAL A 279 -8.30 5.23 9.16
CA VAL A 279 -7.09 6.07 9.16
C VAL A 279 -6.16 5.62 10.29
N ASN A 280 -4.87 5.44 9.95
CA ASN A 280 -3.79 5.12 10.87
C ASN A 280 -2.48 5.84 10.52
N ILE A 281 -2.58 6.85 9.66
CA ILE A 281 -1.45 7.67 9.20
C ILE A 281 -0.72 8.37 10.35
N ASP A 282 -1.43 8.68 11.42
CA ASP A 282 -0.89 9.33 12.63
C ASP A 282 0.25 8.53 13.26
N ARG A 283 0.21 7.19 13.16
CA ARG A 283 1.15 6.25 13.78
C ARG A 283 2.20 5.68 12.85
N TYR A 284 1.93 5.68 11.55
CA TYR A 284 2.81 5.00 10.57
C TYR A 284 3.33 5.92 9.48
N GLY A 285 2.75 7.12 9.35
CA GLY A 285 3.02 7.99 8.21
C GLY A 285 2.55 7.37 6.90
N ASN A 286 3.13 7.82 5.81
CA ASN A 286 2.89 7.27 4.48
C ASN A 286 3.83 6.07 4.24
N THR A 287 3.30 4.87 4.25
CA THR A 287 4.01 3.62 3.95
C THR A 287 3.76 3.12 2.51
N SER A 288 3.38 4.01 1.59
CA SER A 288 3.15 3.73 0.15
C SER A 288 2.28 2.50 -0.08
N ALA A 289 2.76 1.48 -0.82
CA ALA A 289 2.01 0.26 -1.12
C ALA A 289 1.62 -0.55 0.13
N ALA A 290 2.36 -0.43 1.22
CA ALA A 290 2.04 -1.13 2.47
C ALA A 290 0.85 -0.52 3.23
N SER A 291 0.46 0.73 2.94
CA SER A 291 -0.50 1.48 3.75
C SER A 291 -1.89 0.86 3.80
N ILE A 292 -2.44 0.44 2.65
CA ILE A 292 -3.76 -0.19 2.57
C ILE A 292 -3.78 -1.54 3.31
N PRO A 293 -2.87 -2.49 3.05
CA PRO A 293 -2.93 -3.79 3.73
C PRO A 293 -2.62 -3.70 5.22
N ILE A 294 -1.80 -2.75 5.69
CA ILE A 294 -1.61 -2.48 7.13
C ILE A 294 -2.93 -1.97 7.74
N ALA A 295 -3.57 -1.01 7.10
CA ALA A 295 -4.84 -0.44 7.55
C ALA A 295 -5.96 -1.50 7.56
N LEU A 296 -6.01 -2.35 6.54
CA LEU A 296 -6.97 -3.46 6.45
C LEU A 296 -6.76 -4.47 7.59
N ASP A 297 -5.52 -4.90 7.85
CA ASP A 297 -5.19 -5.84 8.94
C ASP A 297 -5.60 -5.27 10.30
N GLU A 298 -5.33 -4.00 10.55
CA GLU A 298 -5.76 -3.35 11.79
C GLU A 298 -7.28 -3.25 11.91
N ALA A 299 -7.98 -2.85 10.84
CA ALA A 299 -9.44 -2.79 10.84
C ALA A 299 -10.06 -4.16 11.12
N TRP A 300 -9.47 -5.21 10.55
CA TRP A 300 -9.91 -6.59 10.77
C TRP A 300 -9.71 -7.03 12.21
N ARG A 301 -8.51 -6.82 12.77
CA ARG A 301 -8.19 -7.18 14.16
C ARG A 301 -9.00 -6.38 15.20
N GLN A 302 -9.43 -5.17 14.84
CA GLN A 302 -10.32 -4.36 15.67
C GLN A 302 -11.80 -4.78 15.59
N GLY A 303 -12.12 -5.85 14.84
CA GLY A 303 -13.50 -6.32 14.67
C GLY A 303 -14.41 -5.35 13.91
N LYS A 304 -13.82 -4.46 13.09
CA LYS A 304 -14.59 -3.49 12.29
C LYS A 304 -15.20 -4.10 11.03
N LEU A 305 -14.76 -5.28 10.64
CA LEU A 305 -15.17 -5.98 9.43
C LEU A 305 -15.79 -7.32 9.77
N SER A 306 -16.86 -7.65 9.07
CA SER A 306 -17.61 -8.89 9.18
C SER A 306 -17.89 -9.48 7.80
N GLU A 307 -18.22 -10.75 7.74
CA GLU A 307 -18.60 -11.41 6.50
C GLU A 307 -19.77 -10.68 5.80
N GLY A 308 -19.61 -10.46 4.49
CA GLY A 308 -20.58 -9.73 3.66
C GLY A 308 -20.35 -8.22 3.57
N ASP A 309 -19.51 -7.64 4.43
CA ASP A 309 -19.20 -6.21 4.41
C ASP A 309 -18.47 -5.80 3.10
N ALA A 310 -18.88 -4.66 2.53
CA ALA A 310 -18.22 -4.09 1.36
C ALA A 310 -17.17 -3.05 1.78
N VAL A 311 -15.92 -3.28 1.37
CA VAL A 311 -14.77 -2.41 1.66
C VAL A 311 -14.24 -1.84 0.37
N VAL A 312 -14.04 -0.53 0.31
CA VAL A 312 -13.47 0.18 -0.84
C VAL A 312 -12.01 0.51 -0.56
N PHE A 313 -11.12 0.08 -1.45
CA PHE A 313 -9.71 0.51 -1.48
C PHE A 313 -9.52 1.58 -2.52
N VAL A 314 -8.73 2.61 -2.22
CA VAL A 314 -8.38 3.67 -3.16
C VAL A 314 -6.93 4.11 -2.94
N ALA A 315 -6.19 4.26 -4.03
CA ALA A 315 -4.81 4.71 -4.02
C ALA A 315 -4.46 5.55 -5.24
N PHE A 316 -3.44 6.39 -5.08
CA PHE A 316 -2.70 7.00 -6.17
C PHE A 316 -1.21 7.06 -5.80
N GLY A 317 -0.34 7.12 -6.79
CA GLY A 317 1.10 7.13 -6.56
C GLY A 317 1.90 7.69 -7.73
N GLY A 318 3.21 7.62 -7.57
CA GLY A 318 4.14 7.97 -8.65
C GLY A 318 3.88 7.18 -9.92
N GLY A 319 4.14 7.84 -11.04
CA GLY A 319 3.94 7.28 -12.35
C GLY A 319 3.38 8.30 -13.34
N LEU A 320 2.26 9.02 -13.15
CA LEU A 320 1.30 8.78 -12.07
C LEU A 320 0.54 7.47 -12.24
N THR A 321 0.21 6.84 -11.13
CA THR A 321 -0.68 5.67 -11.11
C THR A 321 -1.85 5.94 -10.17
N TRP A 322 -3.03 5.38 -10.45
CA TRP A 322 -4.16 5.41 -9.53
C TRP A 322 -5.04 4.18 -9.70
N ALA A 323 -5.68 3.77 -8.64
CA ALA A 323 -6.45 2.55 -8.62
C ALA A 323 -7.54 2.58 -7.54
N SER A 324 -8.62 1.86 -7.77
CA SER A 324 -9.61 1.52 -6.75
C SER A 324 -10.03 0.07 -6.85
N ALA A 325 -10.50 -0.48 -5.74
CA ALA A 325 -11.05 -1.82 -5.69
C ALA A 325 -12.18 -1.91 -4.67
N VAL A 326 -13.11 -2.84 -4.87
CA VAL A 326 -14.13 -3.20 -3.88
C VAL A 326 -13.97 -4.67 -3.55
N VAL A 327 -13.83 -4.93 -2.26
CA VAL A 327 -13.78 -6.28 -1.72
C VAL A 327 -15.02 -6.53 -0.86
N ARG A 328 -15.67 -7.66 -1.07
CA ARG A 328 -16.72 -8.18 -0.20
C ARG A 328 -16.12 -9.23 0.72
N ILE A 329 -16.13 -8.94 2.00
CA ILE A 329 -15.53 -9.79 3.03
C ILE A 329 -16.28 -11.11 3.14
#